data_49f88f3a932f11f1565c0e439ac1865a
#
_entry.id   49f88f3a932f11f1565c0e439ac1865a
#
_cell.length_a   1.000
_cell.length_b   1.000
_cell.length_c   1.000
_cell.angle_alpha   90.00
_cell.angle_beta   90.00
_cell.angle_gamma   90.00
#
_symmetry.space_group_name_H-M   'P 1'
#
loop_
_entity.id
_entity.type
_entity.pdbx_description
1 polymer ?
#
loop_
_entity_poly.entity_id
_entity_poly.type
_entity_poly.pdbx_seq_one_letter_code
_entity_poly.pdbx_strand_id
1 'polypeptide(L)'
;MDSLLFWLIPAASVLALCFAYYFHKQMMKESEGTPQMIKIAAAVRKGAMSYLKQQYKIVGWVFLGLVILFAIMAYGFDVQNRWVPIAFLTGGFFSGLSGFLGMKTATYASARTANAARSSLNAGLRVAFRSGAVMGLVVVGLGLLDISFWYLLLNAVIPEDVLTPTHKLCIITTTMLTFGMGASTQALFARVGGGIYTKAADVGADLVGKVEAGIPEDDPRNPATIADNVGDNVGDVAGMGADLYESYCGSILATAALGAAAFIHTGDTAMQFKAVIAPMLIAAVGILLSIIGIFAVRTKENAKMKDLLASLAFGTNLSSVLIVVATFFILWLLKLDNWMWISCAVIVGLVVGIIIGRSTEYYTSQSYRPTQKLSESGKTGPATVIISGIGLGMLSTAIPVIAVVVGIIASYLFASGFDFNNVGMGLYGIGIAAVGMLSTLGITLATDAYGPIADNAGGNAEMSGLGAEVRKRTDALDSLGNTTAATGKGFAIGSAALTGLALLASYIEEILSLIHISEPTRLGM
;
A
#
# COMPACT_ATOMS: atom_id res chain seq x y z
N MET A 1 0.95 25.26 19.65
CA MET A 1 0.79 23.81 19.86
C MET A 1 0.66 23.10 18.51
N ASP A 2 -0.13 23.60 17.60
CA ASP A 2 -0.40 22.96 16.30
C ASP A 2 0.83 22.86 15.40
N SER A 3 1.69 23.89 15.38
CA SER A 3 2.98 23.84 14.68
C SER A 3 3.96 22.80 15.27
N LEU A 4 3.88 22.53 16.58
CA LEU A 4 4.71 21.50 17.21
C LEU A 4 4.23 20.08 16.84
N LEU A 5 2.90 19.90 16.74
CA LEU A 5 2.31 18.61 16.33
C LEU A 5 2.68 18.24 14.89
N PHE A 6 2.83 19.24 14.00
CA PHE A 6 3.28 18.99 12.63
C PHE A 6 4.63 18.26 12.58
N TRP A 7 5.57 18.58 13.48
CA TRP A 7 6.90 17.93 13.47
C TRP A 7 6.88 16.44 13.82
N LEU A 8 5.77 15.94 14.39
CA LEU A 8 5.58 14.49 14.58
C LEU A 8 5.52 13.75 13.24
N ILE A 9 5.04 14.41 12.18
CA ILE A 9 4.85 13.81 10.84
C ILE A 9 6.21 13.43 10.22
N PRO A 10 7.15 14.37 9.98
CA PRO A 10 8.46 14.02 9.45
C PRO A 10 9.28 13.15 10.44
N ALA A 11 9.10 13.32 11.75
CA ALA A 11 9.78 12.49 12.74
C ALA A 11 9.34 11.01 12.65
N ALA A 12 8.04 10.74 12.52
CA ALA A 12 7.51 9.39 12.34
C ALA A 12 8.00 8.76 11.02
N SER A 13 8.06 9.55 9.92
CA SER A 13 8.56 9.05 8.64
C SER A 13 10.05 8.67 8.69
N VAL A 14 10.89 9.49 9.31
CA VAL A 14 12.30 9.18 9.52
C VAL A 14 12.46 7.95 10.41
N LEU A 15 11.66 7.83 11.46
CA LEU A 15 11.68 6.66 12.35
C LEU A 15 11.30 5.38 11.59
N ALA A 16 10.29 5.43 10.69
CA ALA A 16 9.94 4.31 9.83
C ALA A 16 11.14 3.85 8.99
N LEU A 17 11.85 4.79 8.35
CA LEU A 17 13.02 4.48 7.54
C LEU A 17 14.19 3.92 8.37
N CYS A 18 14.37 4.41 9.60
CA CYS A 18 15.34 3.87 10.55
C CYS A 18 15.02 2.41 10.91
N PHE A 19 13.76 2.09 11.19
CA PHE A 19 13.33 0.70 11.46
C PHE A 19 13.39 -0.18 10.23
N ALA A 20 13.06 0.34 9.03
CA ALA A 20 13.26 -0.38 7.78
C ALA A 20 14.74 -0.78 7.60
N TYR A 21 15.65 0.17 7.80
CA TYR A 21 17.10 -0.09 7.76
C TYR A 21 17.52 -1.10 8.84
N TYR A 22 17.00 -0.99 10.06
CA TYR A 22 17.28 -1.93 11.15
C TYR A 22 16.86 -3.36 10.79
N PHE A 23 15.64 -3.58 10.26
CA PHE A 23 15.17 -4.90 9.85
C PHE A 23 15.96 -5.43 8.65
N HIS A 24 16.26 -4.57 7.66
CA HIS A 24 17.12 -4.94 6.55
C HIS A 24 18.50 -5.41 7.03
N LYS A 25 19.13 -4.66 7.93
CA LYS A 25 20.43 -5.03 8.51
C LYS A 25 20.38 -6.33 9.31
N GLN A 26 19.26 -6.57 10.04
CA GLN A 26 19.05 -7.84 10.73
C GLN A 26 18.95 -9.02 9.74
N MET A 27 18.14 -8.89 8.70
CA MET A 27 17.99 -9.90 7.66
C MET A 27 19.32 -10.21 6.98
N MET A 28 20.12 -9.19 6.67
CA MET A 28 21.43 -9.37 6.03
C MET A 28 22.48 -10.08 6.89
N LYS A 29 22.27 -10.20 8.20
CA LYS A 29 23.14 -11.00 9.09
C LYS A 29 22.86 -12.51 8.98
N GLU A 30 21.67 -12.90 8.51
CA GLU A 30 21.33 -14.30 8.30
C GLU A 30 22.09 -14.85 7.08
N SER A 31 22.50 -16.11 7.17
CA SER A 31 23.21 -16.78 6.07
C SER A 31 22.28 -17.09 4.90
N GLU A 32 22.75 -16.93 3.67
CA GLU A 32 22.05 -17.41 2.45
C GLU A 32 22.06 -18.95 2.30
N GLY A 33 22.82 -19.65 3.13
CA GLY A 33 22.85 -21.10 3.15
C GLY A 33 23.94 -21.71 2.28
N THR A 34 23.59 -22.75 1.52
CA THR A 34 24.55 -23.53 0.70
C THR A 34 24.99 -22.78 -0.56
N PRO A 35 26.13 -23.16 -1.19
CA PRO A 35 26.55 -22.55 -2.46
C PRO A 35 25.47 -22.62 -3.56
N GLN A 36 24.67 -23.69 -3.59
CA GLN A 36 23.58 -23.85 -4.55
C GLN A 36 22.45 -22.81 -4.28
N MET A 37 22.05 -22.63 -3.02
CA MET A 37 21.07 -21.61 -2.63
C MET A 37 21.51 -20.20 -3.04
N ILE A 38 22.80 -19.88 -2.82
CA ILE A 38 23.39 -18.59 -3.18
C ILE A 38 23.34 -18.39 -4.70
N LYS A 39 23.66 -19.42 -5.49
CA LYS A 39 23.64 -19.38 -6.96
C LYS A 39 22.24 -19.11 -7.50
N ILE A 40 21.22 -19.80 -6.96
CA ILE A 40 19.82 -19.61 -7.35
C ILE A 40 19.36 -18.20 -7.00
N ALA A 41 19.57 -17.76 -5.76
CA ALA A 41 19.22 -16.42 -5.31
C ALA A 41 19.92 -15.31 -6.13
N ALA A 42 21.17 -15.55 -6.56
CA ALA A 42 21.89 -14.62 -7.43
C ALA A 42 21.24 -14.53 -8.83
N ALA A 43 20.76 -15.66 -9.38
CA ALA A 43 20.05 -15.67 -10.65
C ALA A 43 18.73 -14.89 -10.58
N VAL A 44 17.93 -15.11 -9.54
CA VAL A 44 16.69 -14.36 -9.29
C VAL A 44 16.97 -12.86 -9.13
N ARG A 45 17.95 -12.46 -8.32
CA ARG A 45 18.37 -11.05 -8.17
C ARG A 45 18.77 -10.41 -9.50
N LYS A 46 19.54 -11.13 -10.32
CA LYS A 46 19.96 -10.65 -11.64
C LYS A 46 18.77 -10.43 -12.56
N GLY A 47 17.82 -11.37 -12.59
CA GLY A 47 16.59 -11.28 -13.38
C GLY A 47 15.74 -10.08 -12.95
N ALA A 48 15.44 -9.97 -11.66
CA ALA A 48 14.64 -8.91 -11.09
C ALA A 48 15.26 -7.52 -11.34
N MET A 49 16.56 -7.37 -11.15
CA MET A 49 17.28 -6.11 -11.45
C MET A 49 17.27 -5.77 -12.94
N SER A 50 17.38 -6.76 -13.83
CA SER A 50 17.32 -6.56 -15.27
C SER A 50 15.95 -6.08 -15.71
N TYR A 51 14.88 -6.67 -15.15
CA TYR A 51 13.51 -6.24 -15.37
C TYR A 51 13.31 -4.78 -14.93
N LEU A 52 13.63 -4.43 -13.68
CA LEU A 52 13.43 -3.06 -13.18
C LEU A 52 14.24 -2.03 -13.97
N LYS A 53 15.48 -2.37 -14.35
CA LYS A 53 16.30 -1.48 -15.18
C LYS A 53 15.62 -1.16 -16.51
N GLN A 54 15.02 -2.16 -17.16
CA GLN A 54 14.32 -1.97 -18.43
C GLN A 54 13.00 -1.20 -18.21
N GLN A 55 12.24 -1.54 -17.18
CA GLN A 55 10.99 -0.85 -16.84
C GLN A 55 11.24 0.63 -16.54
N TYR A 56 12.18 0.95 -15.66
CA TYR A 56 12.48 2.35 -15.29
C TYR A 56 13.05 3.16 -16.44
N LYS A 57 13.75 2.52 -17.40
CA LYS A 57 14.19 3.19 -18.62
C LYS A 57 13.01 3.66 -19.46
N ILE A 58 11.99 2.81 -19.63
CA ILE A 58 10.78 3.14 -20.42
C ILE A 58 9.95 4.18 -19.68
N VAL A 59 9.70 3.96 -18.40
CA VAL A 59 8.96 4.90 -17.54
C VAL A 59 9.64 6.26 -17.52
N GLY A 60 10.98 6.31 -17.46
CA GLY A 60 11.76 7.55 -17.51
C GLY A 60 11.50 8.38 -18.77
N TRP A 61 11.33 7.74 -19.93
CA TRP A 61 10.95 8.44 -21.17
C TRP A 61 9.53 9.00 -21.11
N VAL A 62 8.58 8.24 -20.54
CA VAL A 62 7.20 8.72 -20.34
C VAL A 62 7.18 9.91 -19.40
N PHE A 63 7.89 9.80 -18.26
CA PHE A 63 8.01 10.89 -17.30
C PHE A 63 8.64 12.14 -17.91
N LEU A 64 9.69 12.00 -18.72
CA LEU A 64 10.30 13.12 -19.43
C LEU A 64 9.28 13.83 -20.32
N GLY A 65 8.49 13.06 -21.10
CA GLY A 65 7.44 13.63 -21.96
C GLY A 65 6.37 14.38 -21.15
N LEU A 66 5.89 13.78 -20.06
CA LEU A 66 4.86 14.40 -19.20
C LEU A 66 5.40 15.63 -18.45
N VAL A 67 6.64 15.59 -17.95
CA VAL A 67 7.28 16.75 -17.29
C VAL A 67 7.44 17.91 -18.26
N ILE A 68 7.83 17.65 -19.52
CA ILE A 68 7.91 18.69 -20.56
C ILE A 68 6.52 19.28 -20.82
N LEU A 69 5.48 18.43 -20.94
CA LEU A 69 4.10 18.89 -21.12
C LEU A 69 3.67 19.80 -19.96
N PHE A 70 3.86 19.35 -18.72
CA PHE A 70 3.51 20.14 -17.54
C PHE A 70 4.34 21.42 -17.41
N ALA A 71 5.61 21.38 -17.80
CA ALA A 71 6.44 22.57 -17.84
C ALA A 71 5.93 23.60 -18.87
N ILE A 72 5.51 23.18 -20.04
CA ILE A 72 4.88 24.06 -21.04
C ILE A 72 3.58 24.66 -20.49
N MET A 73 2.74 23.86 -19.83
CA MET A 73 1.50 24.35 -19.21
C MET A 73 1.77 25.33 -18.06
N ALA A 74 2.80 25.08 -17.24
CA ALA A 74 3.11 25.91 -16.08
C ALA A 74 3.86 27.20 -16.43
N TYR A 75 4.85 27.13 -17.33
CA TYR A 75 5.75 28.25 -17.65
C TYR A 75 5.42 28.92 -18.99
N GLY A 76 4.79 28.19 -19.93
CA GLY A 76 4.43 28.74 -21.24
C GLY A 76 3.03 29.34 -21.27
N PHE A 77 2.06 28.63 -20.72
CA PHE A 77 0.65 29.05 -20.75
C PHE A 77 0.16 29.64 -19.41
N ASP A 78 0.93 29.48 -18.32
CA ASP A 78 0.57 29.93 -16.96
C ASP A 78 -0.81 29.41 -16.47
N VAL A 79 -1.20 28.20 -16.90
CA VAL A 79 -2.50 27.57 -16.58
C VAL A 79 -2.45 26.68 -15.36
N GLN A 80 -1.27 26.47 -14.77
CA GLN A 80 -1.08 25.68 -13.55
C GLN A 80 0.11 26.19 -12.74
N ASN A 81 0.18 25.76 -11.46
CA ASN A 81 1.26 26.16 -10.57
C ASN A 81 2.63 25.71 -11.10
N ARG A 82 3.64 26.58 -10.97
CA ARG A 82 5.02 26.35 -11.45
C ARG A 82 5.73 25.18 -10.80
N TRP A 83 5.26 24.70 -9.64
CA TRP A 83 5.83 23.57 -8.92
C TRP A 83 5.30 22.21 -9.40
N VAL A 84 4.22 22.18 -10.20
CA VAL A 84 3.59 20.96 -10.70
C VAL A 84 4.57 20.01 -11.40
N PRO A 85 5.43 20.43 -12.34
CA PRO A 85 6.35 19.51 -13.01
C PRO A 85 7.32 18.82 -12.06
N ILE A 86 7.77 19.56 -11.03
CA ILE A 86 8.73 19.03 -10.05
C ILE A 86 8.02 18.10 -9.06
N ALA A 87 6.82 18.47 -8.59
CA ALA A 87 6.01 17.63 -7.73
C ALA A 87 5.67 16.29 -8.39
N PHE A 88 5.24 16.32 -9.66
CA PHE A 88 5.01 15.13 -10.45
C PHE A 88 6.24 14.21 -10.51
N LEU A 89 7.41 14.78 -10.76
CA LEU A 89 8.66 14.03 -10.86
C LEU A 89 9.05 13.36 -9.53
N THR A 90 8.92 14.08 -8.40
CA THR A 90 9.27 13.51 -7.08
C THR A 90 8.34 12.39 -6.68
N GLY A 91 7.03 12.52 -6.91
CA GLY A 91 6.06 11.46 -6.64
C GLY A 91 6.39 10.16 -7.37
N GLY A 92 6.69 10.26 -8.67
CA GLY A 92 7.12 9.10 -9.45
C GLY A 92 8.45 8.51 -8.97
N PHE A 93 9.41 9.37 -8.63
CA PHE A 93 10.71 8.95 -8.11
C PHE A 93 10.58 8.17 -6.79
N PHE A 94 9.86 8.69 -5.80
CA PHE A 94 9.72 8.02 -4.50
C PHE A 94 8.85 6.76 -4.57
N SER A 95 7.82 6.73 -5.43
CA SER A 95 7.06 5.52 -5.72
C SER A 95 7.96 4.43 -6.32
N GLY A 96 8.75 4.76 -7.34
CA GLY A 96 9.70 3.82 -7.94
C GLY A 96 10.80 3.38 -6.95
N LEU A 97 11.32 4.30 -6.14
CA LEU A 97 12.32 3.99 -5.11
C LEU A 97 11.78 3.03 -4.06
N SER A 98 10.53 3.20 -3.63
CA SER A 98 9.89 2.29 -2.66
C SER A 98 9.80 0.87 -3.21
N GLY A 99 9.32 0.70 -4.45
CA GLY A 99 9.27 -0.59 -5.13
C GLY A 99 10.66 -1.22 -5.32
N PHE A 100 11.65 -0.42 -5.70
CA PHE A 100 13.04 -0.88 -5.84
C PHE A 100 13.63 -1.40 -4.51
N LEU A 101 13.50 -0.65 -3.42
CA LEU A 101 14.04 -1.04 -2.11
C LEU A 101 13.34 -2.28 -1.56
N GLY A 102 12.02 -2.37 -1.74
CA GLY A 102 11.23 -3.54 -1.35
C GLY A 102 11.66 -4.79 -2.10
N MET A 103 11.67 -4.74 -3.44
CA MET A 103 12.10 -5.87 -4.29
C MET A 103 13.54 -6.29 -3.99
N LYS A 104 14.44 -5.31 -3.85
CA LYS A 104 15.84 -5.61 -3.51
C LYS A 104 15.93 -6.37 -2.18
N THR A 105 15.17 -5.95 -1.17
CA THR A 105 15.13 -6.63 0.12
C THR A 105 14.54 -8.04 -0.01
N ALA A 106 13.43 -8.22 -0.72
CA ALA A 106 12.78 -9.50 -0.93
C ALA A 106 13.71 -10.51 -1.62
N THR A 107 14.42 -10.11 -2.67
CA THR A 107 15.37 -10.97 -3.38
C THR A 107 16.59 -11.38 -2.54
N TYR A 108 16.94 -10.62 -1.52
CA TYR A 108 17.95 -11.03 -0.54
C TYR A 108 17.38 -11.88 0.60
N ALA A 109 16.07 -11.78 0.87
CA ALA A 109 15.43 -12.45 1.97
C ALA A 109 15.07 -13.91 1.69
N SER A 110 14.70 -14.26 0.45
CA SER A 110 14.15 -15.58 0.11
C SER A 110 15.09 -16.74 0.46
N ALA A 111 16.35 -16.71 0.01
CA ALA A 111 17.33 -17.76 0.36
C ALA A 111 17.62 -17.80 1.88
N ARG A 112 17.68 -16.64 2.53
CA ARG A 112 17.87 -16.54 3.99
C ARG A 112 16.69 -17.13 4.75
N THR A 113 15.47 -16.94 4.25
CA THR A 113 14.25 -17.55 4.79
C THR A 113 14.29 -19.07 4.65
N ALA A 114 14.64 -19.59 3.46
CA ALA A 114 14.82 -21.02 3.23
C ALA A 114 15.89 -21.63 4.17
N ASN A 115 17.02 -20.95 4.31
CA ASN A 115 18.06 -21.40 5.22
C ASN A 115 17.65 -21.35 6.70
N ALA A 116 16.93 -20.33 7.12
CA ALA A 116 16.38 -20.23 8.48
C ALA A 116 15.31 -21.31 8.76
N ALA A 117 14.51 -21.67 7.76
CA ALA A 117 13.53 -22.76 7.86
C ALA A 117 14.17 -24.14 8.08
N ARG A 118 15.46 -24.31 7.79
CA ARG A 118 16.20 -25.54 8.15
C ARG A 118 16.25 -25.76 9.66
N SER A 119 16.30 -24.69 10.44
CA SER A 119 16.32 -24.77 11.91
C SER A 119 14.92 -24.91 12.49
N SER A 120 13.99 -24.03 12.12
CA SER A 120 12.58 -24.10 12.55
C SER A 120 11.67 -23.26 11.66
N LEU A 121 10.36 -23.61 11.68
CA LEU A 121 9.32 -22.85 10.99
C LEU A 121 9.28 -21.39 11.47
N ASN A 122 9.39 -21.17 12.78
CA ASN A 122 9.38 -19.82 13.38
C ASN A 122 10.59 -18.97 12.97
N ALA A 123 11.77 -19.59 12.78
CA ALA A 123 12.94 -18.87 12.28
C ALA A 123 12.71 -18.40 10.84
N GLY A 124 12.18 -19.24 9.96
CA GLY A 124 11.81 -18.87 8.60
C GLY A 124 10.76 -17.74 8.58
N LEU A 125 9.67 -17.88 9.33
CA LEU A 125 8.63 -16.85 9.44
C LEU A 125 9.22 -15.50 9.89
N ARG A 126 10.09 -15.51 10.89
CA ARG A 126 10.69 -14.27 11.42
C ARG A 126 11.53 -13.55 10.38
N VAL A 127 12.33 -14.29 9.61
CA VAL A 127 13.16 -13.69 8.54
C VAL A 127 12.28 -13.14 7.43
N ALA A 128 11.32 -13.90 6.93
CA ALA A 128 10.43 -13.49 5.86
C ALA A 128 9.57 -12.28 6.26
N PHE A 129 8.89 -12.34 7.42
CA PHE A 129 8.00 -11.27 7.88
C PHE A 129 8.74 -9.95 8.18
N ARG A 130 9.91 -10.02 8.84
CA ARG A 130 10.72 -8.81 9.08
C ARG A 130 11.26 -8.21 7.79
N SER A 131 11.53 -9.05 6.79
CA SER A 131 11.94 -8.58 5.46
C SER A 131 10.77 -7.93 4.72
N GLY A 132 9.56 -8.47 4.84
CA GLY A 132 8.33 -7.84 4.37
C GLY A 132 8.08 -6.49 5.08
N ALA A 133 8.37 -6.41 6.39
CA ALA A 133 8.25 -5.16 7.16
C ALA A 133 9.17 -4.04 6.64
N VAL A 134 10.31 -4.37 6.02
CA VAL A 134 11.14 -3.35 5.35
C VAL A 134 10.34 -2.66 4.25
N MET A 135 9.63 -3.44 3.42
CA MET A 135 8.80 -2.90 2.36
C MET A 135 7.70 -1.98 2.90
N GLY A 136 6.93 -2.45 3.90
CA GLY A 136 5.87 -1.67 4.51
C GLY A 136 6.35 -0.34 5.07
N LEU A 137 7.45 -0.36 5.84
CA LEU A 137 8.00 0.83 6.47
C LEU A 137 8.69 1.78 5.47
N VAL A 138 9.26 1.28 4.38
CA VAL A 138 9.81 2.11 3.30
C VAL A 138 8.69 2.86 2.59
N VAL A 139 7.58 2.18 2.24
CA VAL A 139 6.44 2.79 1.55
C VAL A 139 5.85 3.92 2.38
N VAL A 140 5.46 3.64 3.64
CA VAL A 140 4.82 4.66 4.48
C VAL A 140 5.82 5.76 4.91
N GLY A 141 7.09 5.39 5.11
CA GLY A 141 8.14 6.34 5.48
C GLY A 141 8.47 7.31 4.36
N LEU A 142 8.72 6.82 3.14
CA LEU A 142 9.01 7.69 1.99
C LEU A 142 7.79 8.53 1.60
N GLY A 143 6.58 7.95 1.63
CA GLY A 143 5.35 8.68 1.31
C GLY A 143 5.11 9.86 2.25
N LEU A 144 5.17 9.62 3.54
CA LEU A 144 4.94 10.69 4.52
C LEU A 144 6.09 11.71 4.58
N LEU A 145 7.32 11.28 4.27
CA LEU A 145 8.47 12.19 4.15
C LEU A 145 8.29 13.16 2.98
N ASP A 146 7.90 12.67 1.81
CA ASP A 146 7.68 13.48 0.61
C ASP A 146 6.51 14.46 0.81
N ILE A 147 5.40 13.99 1.39
CA ILE A 147 4.27 14.84 1.79
C ILE A 147 4.73 15.97 2.72
N SER A 148 5.49 15.64 3.76
CA SER A 148 6.00 16.62 4.72
C SER A 148 6.93 17.65 4.07
N PHE A 149 7.82 17.17 3.19
CA PHE A 149 8.75 18.02 2.45
C PHE A 149 8.02 19.01 1.55
N TRP A 150 7.04 18.53 0.76
CA TRP A 150 6.26 19.40 -0.13
C TRP A 150 5.43 20.42 0.64
N TYR A 151 4.81 20.02 1.75
CA TYR A 151 4.08 20.95 2.59
C TYR A 151 4.98 22.08 3.10
N LEU A 152 6.15 21.74 3.66
CA LEU A 152 7.11 22.72 4.18
C LEU A 152 7.65 23.63 3.08
N LEU A 153 8.02 23.07 1.94
CA LEU A 153 8.54 23.80 0.79
C LEU A 153 7.50 24.81 0.27
N LEU A 154 6.29 24.35 -0.03
CA LEU A 154 5.24 25.20 -0.58
C LEU A 154 4.78 26.25 0.42
N ASN A 155 4.71 25.92 1.71
CA ASN A 155 4.38 26.89 2.74
C ASN A 155 5.42 28.00 2.87
N ALA A 156 6.69 27.70 2.63
CA ALA A 156 7.78 28.69 2.64
C ALA A 156 7.83 29.55 1.37
N VAL A 157 7.45 29.00 0.22
CA VAL A 157 7.64 29.66 -1.08
C VAL A 157 6.38 30.42 -1.53
N ILE A 158 5.17 29.91 -1.20
CA ILE A 158 3.92 30.60 -1.55
C ILE A 158 3.70 31.76 -0.59
N PRO A 159 3.65 33.03 -1.08
CA PRO A 159 3.49 34.20 -0.22
C PRO A 159 2.11 34.24 0.46
N GLU A 160 2.02 34.92 1.60
CA GLU A 160 0.78 35.09 2.35
C GLU A 160 -0.18 36.09 1.69
N ASP A 161 0.32 36.97 0.82
CA ASP A 161 -0.44 38.07 0.22
C ASP A 161 -1.33 37.65 -0.97
N VAL A 162 -1.36 36.35 -1.31
CA VAL A 162 -2.18 35.86 -2.42
C VAL A 162 -3.63 35.67 -1.95
N LEU A 163 -4.45 36.70 -2.15
CA LEU A 163 -5.92 36.76 -1.99
C LEU A 163 -6.43 36.69 -0.55
N THR A 164 -6.20 35.64 0.21
CA THR A 164 -6.50 35.49 1.65
C THR A 164 -5.69 34.32 2.22
N PRO A 165 -5.40 34.28 3.53
CA PRO A 165 -4.68 33.16 4.15
C PRO A 165 -5.35 31.79 3.93
N THR A 166 -6.67 31.72 3.79
CA THR A 166 -7.44 30.50 3.51
C THR A 166 -7.16 29.94 2.10
N HIS A 167 -6.94 30.80 1.11
CA HIS A 167 -6.60 30.37 -0.25
C HIS A 167 -5.19 29.79 -0.35
N LYS A 168 -4.23 30.26 0.46
CA LYS A 168 -2.87 29.72 0.49
C LYS A 168 -2.86 28.22 0.74
N LEU A 169 -3.61 27.73 1.74
CA LEU A 169 -3.68 26.29 2.06
C LEU A 169 -4.32 25.48 0.94
N CYS A 170 -5.32 26.01 0.25
CA CYS A 170 -5.90 25.35 -0.93
C CYS A 170 -4.86 25.23 -2.06
N ILE A 171 -4.12 26.30 -2.38
CA ILE A 171 -3.07 26.26 -3.41
C ILE A 171 -1.96 25.26 -3.04
N ILE A 172 -1.58 25.19 -1.77
CA ILE A 172 -0.58 24.21 -1.29
C ILE A 172 -1.10 22.79 -1.50
N THR A 173 -2.31 22.48 -1.03
CA THR A 173 -2.85 21.11 -1.07
C THR A 173 -3.15 20.66 -2.49
N THR A 174 -3.68 21.53 -3.37
CA THR A 174 -3.90 21.20 -4.79
C THR A 174 -2.60 21.02 -5.55
N THR A 175 -1.57 21.84 -5.27
CA THR A 175 -0.23 21.60 -5.83
C THR A 175 0.35 20.27 -5.36
N MET A 176 0.15 19.90 -4.10
CA MET A 176 0.60 18.62 -3.57
C MET A 176 -0.11 17.43 -4.20
N LEU A 177 -1.37 17.55 -4.67
CA LEU A 177 -2.05 16.48 -5.39
C LEU A 177 -1.31 16.04 -6.65
N THR A 178 -0.56 16.92 -7.29
CA THR A 178 0.19 16.61 -8.52
C THR A 178 1.38 15.68 -8.28
N PHE A 179 1.95 15.67 -7.08
CA PHE A 179 2.89 14.63 -6.70
C PHE A 179 2.22 13.25 -6.61
N GLY A 180 0.98 13.19 -6.11
CA GLY A 180 0.16 11.97 -6.15
C GLY A 180 -0.04 11.45 -7.58
N MET A 181 -0.24 12.34 -8.56
CA MET A 181 -0.35 11.96 -9.98
C MET A 181 0.95 11.35 -10.52
N GLY A 182 2.12 11.84 -10.09
CA GLY A 182 3.42 11.23 -10.42
C GLY A 182 3.56 9.83 -9.83
N ALA A 183 3.17 9.65 -8.56
CA ALA A 183 3.14 8.35 -7.92
C ALA A 183 2.19 7.38 -8.63
N SER A 184 0.98 7.84 -9.04
CA SER A 184 -0.01 7.07 -9.79
C SER A 184 0.52 6.60 -11.14
N THR A 185 1.17 7.49 -11.89
CA THR A 185 1.77 7.14 -13.16
C THR A 185 2.84 6.05 -13.00
N GLN A 186 3.72 6.16 -12.02
CA GLN A 186 4.72 5.13 -11.72
C GLN A 186 4.08 3.80 -11.28
N ALA A 187 3.07 3.86 -10.42
CA ALA A 187 2.34 2.71 -9.93
C ALA A 187 1.63 1.95 -11.06
N LEU A 188 1.01 2.66 -12.00
CA LEU A 188 0.37 2.06 -13.18
C LEU A 188 1.36 1.20 -13.96
N PHE A 189 2.53 1.75 -14.31
CA PHE A 189 3.55 1.00 -15.06
C PHE A 189 4.13 -0.16 -14.25
N ALA A 190 4.39 0.04 -12.95
CA ALA A 190 4.92 -0.99 -12.08
C ALA A 190 3.93 -2.14 -11.90
N ARG A 191 2.65 -1.82 -11.66
CA ARG A 191 1.59 -2.80 -11.41
C ARG A 191 1.23 -3.60 -12.67
N VAL A 192 0.97 -2.91 -13.78
CA VAL A 192 0.59 -3.56 -15.03
C VAL A 192 1.76 -4.35 -15.62
N GLY A 193 2.93 -3.73 -15.73
CA GLY A 193 4.12 -4.39 -16.29
C GLY A 193 4.60 -5.56 -15.43
N GLY A 194 4.65 -5.37 -14.11
CA GLY A 194 5.00 -6.43 -13.14
C GLY A 194 3.99 -7.58 -13.20
N GLY A 195 2.69 -7.29 -13.18
CA GLY A 195 1.64 -8.29 -13.24
C GLY A 195 1.62 -9.11 -14.52
N ILE A 196 1.86 -8.48 -15.68
CA ILE A 196 2.00 -9.19 -16.97
C ILE A 196 3.19 -10.15 -16.91
N TYR A 197 4.34 -9.68 -16.43
CA TYR A 197 5.54 -10.52 -16.32
C TYR A 197 5.29 -11.71 -15.37
N THR A 198 4.77 -11.46 -14.17
CA THR A 198 4.48 -12.48 -13.16
C THR A 198 3.57 -13.56 -13.74
N LYS A 199 2.45 -13.19 -14.34
CA LYS A 199 1.51 -14.18 -14.87
C LYS A 199 2.04 -14.91 -16.10
N ALA A 200 2.83 -14.28 -16.96
CA ALA A 200 3.48 -14.96 -18.07
C ALA A 200 4.52 -15.97 -17.59
N ALA A 201 5.28 -15.64 -16.55
CA ALA A 201 6.30 -16.52 -15.99
C ALA A 201 5.69 -17.71 -15.23
N ASP A 202 4.74 -17.45 -14.32
CA ASP A 202 4.00 -18.43 -13.51
C ASP A 202 3.27 -19.45 -14.43
N VAL A 203 2.40 -18.99 -15.31
CA VAL A 203 1.68 -19.88 -16.24
C VAL A 203 2.65 -20.60 -17.20
N GLY A 204 3.68 -19.92 -17.67
CA GLY A 204 4.70 -20.53 -18.55
C GLY A 204 5.49 -21.60 -17.85
N ALA A 205 5.92 -21.39 -16.59
CA ALA A 205 6.62 -22.37 -15.78
C ALA A 205 5.75 -23.60 -15.50
N ASP A 206 4.48 -23.38 -15.18
CA ASP A 206 3.52 -24.46 -14.93
C ASP A 206 3.23 -25.30 -16.18
N LEU A 207 3.03 -24.67 -17.34
CA LEU A 207 2.80 -25.38 -18.59
C LEU A 207 4.00 -26.26 -18.98
N VAL A 208 5.20 -25.71 -18.96
CA VAL A 208 6.43 -26.46 -19.28
C VAL A 208 6.70 -27.57 -18.26
N GLY A 209 6.61 -27.25 -16.96
CA GLY A 209 6.92 -28.20 -15.90
C GLY A 209 5.85 -29.25 -15.70
N LYS A 210 4.66 -28.83 -15.29
CA LYS A 210 3.60 -29.76 -14.86
C LYS A 210 2.91 -30.46 -16.03
N VAL A 211 2.67 -29.76 -17.16
CA VAL A 211 1.89 -30.30 -18.29
C VAL A 211 2.77 -30.98 -19.33
N GLU A 212 3.84 -30.34 -19.81
CA GLU A 212 4.69 -30.90 -20.88
C GLU A 212 5.72 -31.92 -20.34
N ALA A 213 6.45 -31.55 -19.29
CA ALA A 213 7.53 -32.37 -18.73
C ALA A 213 7.08 -33.36 -17.65
N GLY A 214 5.91 -33.16 -17.05
CA GLY A 214 5.39 -34.02 -15.96
C GLY A 214 6.26 -34.00 -14.70
N ILE A 215 6.95 -32.88 -14.43
CA ILE A 215 7.83 -32.70 -13.28
C ILE A 215 7.14 -31.87 -12.20
N PRO A 216 7.53 -32.00 -10.91
CA PRO A 216 6.97 -31.22 -9.82
C PRO A 216 7.17 -29.72 -9.98
N GLU A 217 6.42 -28.96 -9.21
CA GLU A 217 6.62 -27.51 -9.04
C GLU A 217 8.01 -27.21 -8.47
N ASP A 218 8.62 -26.13 -8.93
CA ASP A 218 9.98 -25.70 -8.55
C ASP A 218 11.10 -26.70 -8.88
N ASP A 219 10.86 -27.68 -9.73
CA ASP A 219 11.88 -28.64 -10.09
C ASP A 219 13.08 -27.92 -10.77
N PRO A 220 14.35 -28.23 -10.35
CA PRO A 220 15.52 -27.57 -10.91
C PRO A 220 15.75 -27.84 -12.41
N ARG A 221 15.07 -28.83 -13.00
CA ARG A 221 15.08 -29.11 -14.43
C ARG A 221 14.21 -28.17 -15.24
N ASN A 222 13.28 -27.46 -14.60
CA ASN A 222 12.44 -26.47 -15.27
C ASN A 222 13.18 -25.12 -15.40
N PRO A 223 13.57 -24.69 -16.61
CA PRO A 223 14.31 -23.44 -16.78
C PRO A 223 13.47 -22.20 -16.46
N ALA A 224 12.14 -22.31 -16.43
CA ALA A 224 11.22 -21.21 -16.19
C ALA A 224 11.03 -20.89 -14.69
N THR A 225 11.41 -21.79 -13.76
CA THR A 225 11.27 -21.58 -12.32
C THR A 225 11.99 -20.30 -11.83
N ILE A 226 13.15 -19.97 -12.38
CA ILE A 226 13.83 -18.72 -12.04
C ILE A 226 13.04 -17.49 -12.54
N ALA A 227 12.41 -17.58 -13.72
CA ALA A 227 11.61 -16.49 -14.25
C ALA A 227 10.34 -16.27 -13.43
N ASP A 228 9.74 -17.33 -12.92
CA ASP A 228 8.60 -17.33 -12.01
C ASP A 228 8.96 -16.63 -10.70
N ASN A 229 10.02 -17.07 -10.03
CA ASN A 229 10.55 -16.41 -8.83
C ASN A 229 10.91 -14.92 -9.06
N VAL A 230 11.34 -14.53 -10.25
CA VAL A 230 11.54 -13.12 -10.62
C VAL A 230 10.20 -12.40 -10.69
N GLY A 231 9.18 -13.06 -11.27
CA GLY A 231 7.82 -12.53 -11.42
C GLY A 231 7.25 -12.06 -10.09
N ASP A 232 7.28 -12.88 -9.06
CA ASP A 232 6.77 -12.55 -7.72
C ASP A 232 7.45 -11.31 -7.14
N ASN A 233 8.77 -11.19 -7.31
CA ASN A 233 9.50 -10.05 -6.79
C ASN A 233 9.17 -8.75 -7.54
N VAL A 234 8.95 -8.78 -8.85
CA VAL A 234 8.70 -7.57 -9.63
C VAL A 234 7.23 -7.19 -9.69
N GLY A 235 6.32 -8.18 -9.66
CA GLY A 235 4.86 -7.96 -9.67
C GLY A 235 4.30 -7.71 -8.28
N ASP A 236 4.48 -8.68 -7.39
CA ASP A 236 3.81 -8.68 -6.08
C ASP A 236 4.60 -7.91 -5.01
N VAL A 237 5.90 -7.67 -5.17
CA VAL A 237 6.63 -6.77 -4.25
C VAL A 237 6.79 -5.38 -4.85
N ALA A 238 7.49 -5.22 -5.97
CA ALA A 238 7.75 -3.89 -6.53
C ALA A 238 6.48 -3.22 -7.05
N GLY A 239 5.64 -3.97 -7.79
CA GLY A 239 4.40 -3.46 -8.38
C GLY A 239 3.37 -3.07 -7.31
N MET A 240 3.11 -3.96 -6.35
CA MET A 240 2.15 -3.68 -5.28
C MET A 240 2.65 -2.61 -4.29
N GLY A 241 3.96 -2.54 -4.05
CA GLY A 241 4.53 -1.49 -3.23
C GLY A 241 4.35 -0.10 -3.84
N ALA A 242 4.51 0.04 -5.16
CA ALA A 242 4.24 1.30 -5.85
C ALA A 242 2.74 1.67 -5.82
N ASP A 243 1.85 0.69 -5.99
CA ASP A 243 0.40 0.83 -5.94
C ASP A 243 -0.09 1.30 -4.56
N LEU A 244 0.40 0.66 -3.49
CA LEU A 244 0.06 1.05 -2.13
C LEU A 244 0.72 2.38 -1.69
N TYR A 245 1.88 2.72 -2.24
CA TYR A 245 2.46 4.05 -2.09
C TYR A 245 1.53 5.13 -2.68
N GLU A 246 1.03 4.90 -3.90
CA GLU A 246 0.05 5.78 -4.55
C GLU A 246 -1.20 5.97 -3.69
N SER A 247 -1.84 4.86 -3.28
CA SER A 247 -3.06 4.90 -2.48
C SER A 247 -2.86 5.60 -1.13
N TYR A 248 -1.72 5.37 -0.47
CA TYR A 248 -1.36 6.02 0.79
C TYR A 248 -1.17 7.52 0.64
N CYS A 249 -0.36 7.94 -0.30
CA CYS A 249 -0.14 9.36 -0.54
C CYS A 249 -1.40 10.04 -1.07
N GLY A 250 -2.10 9.42 -2.02
CA GLY A 250 -3.31 9.93 -2.62
C GLY A 250 -4.43 10.15 -1.60
N SER A 251 -4.62 9.22 -0.65
CA SER A 251 -5.63 9.38 0.40
C SER A 251 -5.31 10.55 1.34
N ILE A 252 -4.05 10.70 1.77
CA ILE A 252 -3.62 11.79 2.64
C ILE A 252 -3.78 13.13 1.93
N LEU A 253 -3.33 13.22 0.68
CA LEU A 253 -3.36 14.46 -0.11
C LEU A 253 -4.79 14.89 -0.47
N ALA A 254 -5.62 13.95 -0.94
CA ALA A 254 -7.02 14.22 -1.25
C ALA A 254 -7.77 14.69 0.01
N THR A 255 -7.55 14.02 1.14
CA THR A 255 -8.18 14.41 2.40
C THR A 255 -7.70 15.77 2.89
N ALA A 256 -6.41 16.09 2.74
CA ALA A 256 -5.86 17.40 3.07
C ALA A 256 -6.49 18.51 2.19
N ALA A 257 -6.65 18.25 0.89
CA ALA A 257 -7.29 19.18 -0.03
C ALA A 257 -8.79 19.39 0.29
N LEU A 258 -9.51 18.29 0.57
CA LEU A 258 -10.91 18.39 1.02
C LEU A 258 -11.05 19.11 2.36
N GLY A 259 -10.10 18.91 3.29
CA GLY A 259 -10.05 19.65 4.56
C GLY A 259 -9.79 21.14 4.34
N ALA A 260 -8.90 21.49 3.41
CA ALA A 260 -8.68 22.89 3.04
C ALA A 260 -9.92 23.53 2.43
N ALA A 261 -10.64 22.83 1.55
CA ALA A 261 -11.85 23.30 0.89
C ALA A 261 -13.04 23.42 1.86
N ALA A 262 -13.25 22.44 2.74
CA ALA A 262 -14.37 22.41 3.68
C ALA A 262 -14.40 23.63 4.62
N PHE A 263 -13.24 24.19 4.97
CA PHE A 263 -13.12 25.33 5.87
C PHE A 263 -12.80 26.66 5.17
N ILE A 264 -12.78 26.71 3.83
CA ILE A 264 -12.44 27.93 3.08
C ILE A 264 -13.42 29.07 3.37
N HIS A 265 -14.70 28.78 3.49
CA HIS A 265 -15.76 29.77 3.69
C HIS A 265 -15.89 30.24 5.13
N THR A 266 -15.30 29.54 6.10
CA THR A 266 -15.37 29.92 7.51
C THR A 266 -14.44 31.08 7.86
N GLY A 267 -13.43 31.36 7.05
CA GLY A 267 -12.37 32.33 7.33
C GLY A 267 -11.45 31.93 8.50
N ASP A 268 -11.68 30.79 9.13
CA ASP A 268 -10.83 30.27 10.23
C ASP A 268 -9.64 29.47 9.67
N THR A 269 -8.54 30.18 9.45
CA THR A 269 -7.29 29.58 8.98
C THR A 269 -6.68 28.56 9.95
N ALA A 270 -6.94 28.71 11.25
CA ALA A 270 -6.45 27.77 12.25
C ALA A 270 -7.19 26.43 12.15
N MET A 271 -8.50 26.47 11.97
CA MET A 271 -9.32 25.27 11.77
C MET A 271 -8.99 24.59 10.44
N GLN A 272 -8.84 25.37 9.37
CA GLN A 272 -8.41 24.87 8.06
C GLN A 272 -7.06 24.15 8.14
N PHE A 273 -6.06 24.75 8.80
CA PHE A 273 -4.75 24.12 9.01
C PHE A 273 -4.87 22.79 9.77
N LYS A 274 -5.67 22.74 10.83
CA LYS A 274 -5.91 21.51 11.60
C LYS A 274 -6.53 20.41 10.74
N ALA A 275 -7.50 20.75 9.88
CA ALA A 275 -8.13 19.81 8.97
C ALA A 275 -7.12 19.26 7.92
N VAL A 276 -6.20 20.11 7.44
CA VAL A 276 -5.14 19.71 6.50
C VAL A 276 -4.13 18.76 7.14
N ILE A 277 -3.70 19.01 8.38
CA ILE A 277 -2.69 18.18 9.04
C ILE A 277 -3.25 16.91 9.69
N ALA A 278 -4.55 16.85 9.96
CA ALA A 278 -5.19 15.70 10.64
C ALA A 278 -4.92 14.36 9.92
N PRO A 279 -5.13 14.21 8.59
CA PRO A 279 -4.81 12.98 7.88
C PRO A 279 -3.33 12.61 7.96
N MET A 280 -2.43 13.60 7.91
CA MET A 280 -0.99 13.38 8.04
C MET A 280 -0.60 12.89 9.44
N LEU A 281 -1.23 13.43 10.49
CA LEU A 281 -0.99 13.01 11.87
C LEU A 281 -1.52 11.60 12.14
N ILE A 282 -2.71 11.25 11.62
CA ILE A 282 -3.26 9.89 11.72
C ILE A 282 -2.31 8.90 11.03
N ALA A 283 -1.81 9.24 9.85
CA ALA A 283 -0.84 8.45 9.12
C ALA A 283 0.48 8.31 9.91
N ALA A 284 1.00 9.38 10.50
CA ALA A 284 2.22 9.36 11.31
C ALA A 284 2.10 8.44 12.52
N VAL A 285 0.99 8.51 13.25
CA VAL A 285 0.74 7.62 14.38
C VAL A 285 0.50 6.19 13.92
N GLY A 286 -0.17 6.00 12.78
CA GLY A 286 -0.32 4.70 12.14
C GLY A 286 1.03 4.01 11.89
N ILE A 287 2.05 4.76 11.47
CA ILE A 287 3.43 4.26 11.32
C ILE A 287 3.97 3.75 12.67
N LEU A 288 3.89 4.57 13.73
CA LEU A 288 4.42 4.21 15.05
C LEU A 288 3.75 2.94 15.59
N LEU A 289 2.45 2.85 15.43
CA LEU A 289 1.66 1.72 15.91
C LEU A 289 1.81 0.47 15.02
N SER A 290 2.07 0.64 13.72
CA SER A 290 2.48 -0.46 12.84
C SER A 290 3.82 -1.07 13.28
N ILE A 291 4.79 -0.25 13.67
CA ILE A 291 6.08 -0.73 14.19
C ILE A 291 5.85 -1.59 15.45
N ILE A 292 5.00 -1.16 16.37
CA ILE A 292 4.64 -1.94 17.57
C ILE A 292 4.00 -3.28 17.17
N GLY A 293 3.05 -3.27 16.23
CA GLY A 293 2.41 -4.47 15.71
C GLY A 293 3.39 -5.45 15.06
N ILE A 294 4.36 -4.95 14.28
CA ILE A 294 5.41 -5.78 13.67
C ILE A 294 6.22 -6.53 14.74
N PHE A 295 6.57 -5.88 15.85
CA PHE A 295 7.27 -6.55 16.96
C PHE A 295 6.40 -7.54 17.73
N ALA A 296 5.09 -7.38 17.70
CA ALA A 296 4.13 -8.26 18.38
C ALA A 296 3.92 -9.60 17.64
N VAL A 297 4.23 -9.69 16.35
CA VAL A 297 4.10 -10.92 15.57
C VAL A 297 5.13 -11.95 16.04
N ARG A 298 4.63 -13.01 16.69
CA ARG A 298 5.43 -14.14 17.19
C ARG A 298 4.63 -15.42 17.12
N THR A 299 5.27 -16.55 16.79
CA THR A 299 4.62 -17.87 16.75
C THR A 299 5.43 -18.92 17.51
N LYS A 300 4.80 -20.07 17.78
CA LYS A 300 5.45 -21.25 18.39
C LYS A 300 6.14 -22.09 17.33
N GLU A 301 7.13 -22.91 17.72
CA GLU A 301 7.91 -23.70 16.76
C GLU A 301 7.09 -24.76 16.00
N ASN A 302 6.07 -25.32 16.63
CA ASN A 302 5.17 -26.32 16.04
C ASN A 302 3.79 -25.74 15.68
N ALA A 303 3.72 -24.48 15.27
CA ALA A 303 2.50 -23.81 14.91
C ALA A 303 1.84 -24.45 13.69
N LYS A 304 0.49 -24.61 13.74
CA LYS A 304 -0.32 -24.98 12.59
C LYS A 304 -0.63 -23.73 11.77
N MET A 305 -1.11 -23.91 10.53
CA MET A 305 -1.50 -22.81 9.64
C MET A 305 -2.44 -21.78 10.31
N LYS A 306 -3.43 -22.24 11.09
CA LYS A 306 -4.32 -21.34 11.84
C LYS A 306 -3.59 -20.49 12.89
N ASP A 307 -2.58 -21.05 13.54
CA ASP A 307 -1.79 -20.36 14.56
C ASP A 307 -0.87 -19.30 13.90
N LEU A 308 -0.37 -19.59 12.70
CA LEU A 308 0.43 -18.65 11.90
C LEU A 308 -0.44 -17.47 11.45
N LEU A 309 -1.61 -17.73 10.86
CA LEU A 309 -2.58 -16.70 10.48
C LEU A 309 -3.01 -15.87 11.69
N ALA A 310 -3.29 -16.52 12.83
CA ALA A 310 -3.66 -15.83 14.07
C ALA A 310 -2.54 -14.93 14.60
N SER A 311 -1.28 -15.33 14.45
CA SER A 311 -0.12 -14.53 14.87
C SER A 311 0.03 -13.25 14.02
N LEU A 312 -0.11 -13.37 12.69
CA LEU A 312 -0.08 -12.20 11.80
C LEU A 312 -1.28 -11.27 12.06
N ALA A 313 -2.47 -11.86 12.18
CA ALA A 313 -3.70 -11.12 12.51
C ALA A 313 -3.62 -10.42 13.88
N PHE A 314 -2.94 -11.01 14.86
CA PHE A 314 -2.75 -10.38 16.17
C PHE A 314 -1.96 -9.07 16.06
N GLY A 315 -0.87 -9.05 15.30
CA GLY A 315 -0.08 -7.83 15.07
C GLY A 315 -0.90 -6.73 14.40
N THR A 316 -1.64 -7.08 13.36
CA THR A 316 -2.49 -6.13 12.62
C THR A 316 -3.66 -5.62 13.47
N ASN A 317 -4.35 -6.51 14.19
CA ASN A 317 -5.47 -6.13 15.07
C ASN A 317 -4.98 -5.26 16.25
N LEU A 318 -3.83 -5.58 16.84
CA LEU A 318 -3.23 -4.76 17.89
C LEU A 318 -2.95 -3.34 17.39
N SER A 319 -2.32 -3.20 16.21
CA SER A 319 -2.11 -1.90 15.58
C SER A 319 -3.44 -1.17 15.37
N SER A 320 -4.45 -1.85 14.84
CA SER A 320 -5.77 -1.25 14.58
C SER A 320 -6.44 -0.72 15.85
N VAL A 321 -6.43 -1.50 16.93
CA VAL A 321 -7.01 -1.07 18.23
C VAL A 321 -6.26 0.14 18.80
N LEU A 322 -4.93 0.12 18.74
CA LEU A 322 -4.12 1.24 19.20
C LEU A 322 -4.36 2.49 18.35
N ILE A 323 -4.54 2.34 17.02
CA ILE A 323 -4.87 3.45 16.11
C ILE A 323 -6.22 4.06 16.46
N VAL A 324 -7.24 3.26 16.78
CA VAL A 324 -8.53 3.77 17.25
C VAL A 324 -8.34 4.70 18.45
N VAL A 325 -7.66 4.23 19.49
CA VAL A 325 -7.41 5.03 20.70
C VAL A 325 -6.63 6.31 20.39
N ALA A 326 -5.57 6.17 19.59
CA ALA A 326 -4.71 7.29 19.23
C ALA A 326 -5.44 8.32 18.35
N THR A 327 -6.35 7.91 17.47
CA THR A 327 -7.15 8.79 16.63
C THR A 327 -8.05 9.69 17.48
N PHE A 328 -8.78 9.13 18.44
CA PHE A 328 -9.57 9.95 19.37
C PHE A 328 -8.72 10.96 20.13
N PHE A 329 -7.55 10.52 20.61
CA PHE A 329 -6.63 11.40 21.34
C PHE A 329 -6.08 12.53 20.46
N ILE A 330 -5.68 12.24 19.22
CA ILE A 330 -5.11 13.24 18.30
C ILE A 330 -6.16 14.25 17.88
N LEU A 331 -7.35 13.81 17.48
CA LEU A 331 -8.40 14.71 17.02
C LEU A 331 -8.98 15.55 18.18
N TRP A 332 -9.05 14.99 19.39
CA TRP A 332 -9.35 15.75 20.60
C TRP A 332 -8.28 16.82 20.89
N LEU A 333 -7.00 16.47 20.74
CA LEU A 333 -5.88 17.42 20.97
C LEU A 333 -5.88 18.55 19.93
N LEU A 334 -6.20 18.26 18.68
CA LEU A 334 -6.35 19.24 17.60
C LEU A 334 -7.55 20.18 17.82
N LYS A 335 -8.52 19.76 18.61
CA LYS A 335 -9.79 20.49 18.80
C LYS A 335 -10.44 20.83 17.46
N LEU A 336 -10.51 19.84 16.57
CA LEU A 336 -11.21 19.98 15.30
C LEU A 336 -12.72 20.03 15.57
N ASP A 337 -13.46 20.83 14.81
CA ASP A 337 -14.92 20.80 14.91
C ASP A 337 -15.43 19.40 14.56
N ASN A 338 -16.41 18.91 15.33
CA ASN A 338 -16.92 17.54 15.18
C ASN A 338 -15.88 16.43 15.33
N TRP A 339 -14.76 16.66 16.05
CA TRP A 339 -13.64 15.71 16.18
C TRP A 339 -14.08 14.28 16.54
N MET A 340 -15.15 14.15 17.34
CA MET A 340 -15.67 12.83 17.75
C MET A 340 -16.26 12.07 16.55
N TRP A 341 -17.06 12.74 15.73
CA TRP A 341 -17.66 12.14 14.54
C TRP A 341 -16.62 11.87 13.44
N ILE A 342 -15.63 12.75 13.30
CA ILE A 342 -14.49 12.53 12.40
C ILE A 342 -13.68 11.32 12.86
N SER A 343 -13.49 11.13 14.18
CA SER A 343 -12.86 9.90 14.71
C SER A 343 -13.66 8.65 14.36
N CYS A 344 -14.99 8.73 14.43
CA CYS A 344 -15.84 7.62 13.98
C CYS A 344 -15.69 7.32 12.48
N ALA A 345 -15.51 8.33 11.62
CA ALA A 345 -15.25 8.12 10.20
C ALA A 345 -13.91 7.40 9.95
N VAL A 346 -12.86 7.75 10.69
CA VAL A 346 -11.58 6.99 10.65
C VAL A 346 -11.77 5.54 11.04
N ILE A 347 -12.54 5.27 12.10
CA ILE A 347 -12.83 3.91 12.55
C ILE A 347 -13.61 3.13 11.50
N VAL A 348 -14.55 3.76 10.82
CA VAL A 348 -15.28 3.14 9.69
C VAL A 348 -14.29 2.63 8.65
N GLY A 349 -13.31 3.44 8.25
CA GLY A 349 -12.27 3.02 7.31
C GLY A 349 -11.47 1.81 7.80
N LEU A 350 -11.03 1.82 9.06
CA LEU A 350 -10.34 0.67 9.68
C LEU A 350 -11.22 -0.60 9.68
N VAL A 351 -12.49 -0.47 10.03
CA VAL A 351 -13.43 -1.60 10.07
C VAL A 351 -13.66 -2.16 8.66
N VAL A 352 -13.82 -1.29 7.66
CA VAL A 352 -13.93 -1.71 6.24
C VAL A 352 -12.69 -2.52 5.84
N GLY A 353 -11.48 -2.05 6.16
CA GLY A 353 -10.24 -2.78 5.89
C GLY A 353 -10.20 -4.15 6.57
N ILE A 354 -10.63 -4.25 7.82
CA ILE A 354 -10.70 -5.52 8.56
C ILE A 354 -11.73 -6.48 7.92
N ILE A 355 -12.90 -5.98 7.55
CA ILE A 355 -13.96 -6.79 6.90
C ILE A 355 -13.45 -7.34 5.56
N ILE A 356 -12.82 -6.50 4.73
CA ILE A 356 -12.25 -6.92 3.46
C ILE A 356 -11.17 -7.98 3.68
N GLY A 357 -10.25 -7.76 4.60
CA GLY A 357 -9.19 -8.70 4.91
C GLY A 357 -9.74 -10.06 5.38
N ARG A 358 -10.70 -10.07 6.30
CA ARG A 358 -11.32 -11.31 6.79
C ARG A 358 -12.16 -12.03 5.74
N SER A 359 -12.89 -11.29 4.92
CA SER A 359 -13.63 -11.85 3.79
C SER A 359 -12.69 -12.52 2.80
N THR A 360 -11.60 -11.83 2.43
CA THR A 360 -10.61 -12.39 1.50
C THR A 360 -9.95 -13.65 2.09
N GLU A 361 -9.51 -13.61 3.36
CA GLU A 361 -8.96 -14.79 4.05
C GLU A 361 -9.93 -15.98 4.00
N TYR A 362 -11.21 -15.75 4.26
CA TYR A 362 -12.24 -16.81 4.22
C TYR A 362 -12.38 -17.47 2.85
N TYR A 363 -12.32 -16.67 1.77
CA TYR A 363 -12.53 -17.19 0.41
C TYR A 363 -11.25 -17.75 -0.23
N THR A 364 -10.05 -17.44 0.29
CA THR A 364 -8.77 -17.80 -0.35
C THR A 364 -7.93 -18.79 0.46
N SER A 365 -8.10 -18.86 1.77
CA SER A 365 -7.28 -19.76 2.59
C SER A 365 -7.77 -21.21 2.52
N GLN A 366 -6.80 -22.12 2.41
CA GLN A 366 -7.03 -23.57 2.48
C GLN A 366 -7.69 -24.06 3.79
N SER A 367 -7.68 -23.24 4.83
CA SER A 367 -8.28 -23.56 6.12
C SER A 367 -9.81 -23.51 6.10
N TYR A 368 -10.42 -22.94 5.05
CA TYR A 368 -11.85 -22.70 4.97
C TYR A 368 -12.54 -23.48 3.84
N ARG A 369 -13.85 -23.71 4.02
CA ARG A 369 -14.66 -24.51 3.10
C ARG A 369 -14.69 -24.05 1.63
N PRO A 370 -14.69 -22.74 1.29
CA PRO A 370 -14.75 -22.33 -0.11
C PRO A 370 -13.61 -22.91 -0.95
N THR A 371 -12.38 -22.74 -0.47
CA THR A 371 -11.18 -23.25 -1.15
C THR A 371 -11.15 -24.78 -1.17
N GLN A 372 -11.55 -25.45 -0.07
CA GLN A 372 -11.63 -26.90 0.00
C GLN A 372 -12.63 -27.47 -1.02
N LYS A 373 -13.82 -26.87 -1.14
CA LYS A 373 -14.84 -27.27 -2.13
C LYS A 373 -14.34 -27.06 -3.57
N LEU A 374 -13.63 -25.95 -3.82
CA LEU A 374 -13.02 -25.71 -5.12
C LEU A 374 -12.00 -26.81 -5.46
N SER A 375 -11.12 -27.16 -4.52
CA SER A 375 -10.17 -28.25 -4.68
C SER A 375 -10.86 -29.60 -4.94
N GLU A 376 -11.96 -29.90 -4.22
CA GLU A 376 -12.74 -31.11 -4.43
C GLU A 376 -13.36 -31.18 -5.83
N SER A 377 -13.75 -30.06 -6.44
CA SER A 377 -14.29 -30.02 -7.79
C SER A 377 -13.26 -30.46 -8.86
N GLY A 378 -11.96 -30.40 -8.52
CA GLY A 378 -10.88 -30.90 -9.37
C GLY A 378 -10.95 -32.40 -9.65
N LYS A 379 -11.59 -33.17 -8.76
CA LYS A 379 -11.78 -34.62 -8.93
C LYS A 379 -12.69 -34.96 -10.13
N THR A 380 -13.53 -34.03 -10.55
CA THR A 380 -14.45 -34.20 -11.68
C THR A 380 -13.91 -33.69 -13.00
N GLY A 381 -12.81 -32.94 -12.98
CA GLY A 381 -12.07 -32.49 -14.17
C GLY A 381 -11.81 -30.98 -14.21
N PRO A 382 -10.99 -30.53 -15.16
CA PRO A 382 -10.56 -29.13 -15.24
C PRO A 382 -11.72 -28.15 -15.52
N ALA A 383 -12.71 -28.55 -16.34
CA ALA A 383 -13.85 -27.67 -16.65
C ALA A 383 -14.66 -27.28 -15.40
N THR A 384 -14.90 -28.24 -14.50
CA THR A 384 -15.60 -27.99 -13.24
C THR A 384 -14.80 -27.09 -12.30
N VAL A 385 -13.50 -27.22 -12.26
CA VAL A 385 -12.63 -26.31 -11.47
C VAL A 385 -12.70 -24.90 -12.01
N ILE A 386 -12.62 -24.71 -13.32
CA ILE A 386 -12.70 -23.39 -13.96
C ILE A 386 -14.04 -22.71 -13.64
N ILE A 387 -15.15 -23.39 -13.87
CA ILE A 387 -16.49 -22.83 -13.61
C ILE A 387 -16.69 -22.54 -12.14
N SER A 388 -16.33 -23.47 -11.26
CA SER A 388 -16.44 -23.29 -9.79
C SER A 388 -15.53 -22.17 -9.30
N GLY A 389 -14.32 -22.03 -9.86
CA GLY A 389 -13.36 -20.97 -9.52
C GLY A 389 -13.86 -19.59 -9.93
N ILE A 390 -14.40 -19.44 -11.13
CA ILE A 390 -15.03 -18.19 -11.59
C ILE A 390 -16.21 -17.83 -10.68
N GLY A 391 -17.10 -18.79 -10.40
CA GLY A 391 -18.24 -18.57 -9.51
C GLY A 391 -17.82 -18.17 -8.09
N LEU A 392 -16.80 -18.82 -7.53
CA LEU A 392 -16.24 -18.48 -6.22
C LEU A 392 -15.60 -17.09 -6.24
N GLY A 393 -14.85 -16.76 -7.27
CA GLY A 393 -14.24 -15.43 -7.46
C GLY A 393 -15.30 -14.33 -7.48
N MET A 394 -16.38 -14.50 -8.26
CA MET A 394 -17.50 -13.55 -8.31
C MET A 394 -18.19 -13.41 -6.94
N LEU A 395 -18.43 -14.52 -6.23
CA LEU A 395 -19.07 -14.50 -4.91
C LEU A 395 -18.20 -13.79 -3.86
N SER A 396 -16.88 -13.93 -3.95
CA SER A 396 -15.94 -13.35 -2.98
C SER A 396 -15.92 -11.82 -3.00
N THR A 397 -16.36 -11.17 -4.10
CA THR A 397 -16.40 -9.70 -4.21
C THR A 397 -17.59 -9.08 -3.48
N ALA A 398 -18.64 -9.84 -3.16
CA ALA A 398 -19.88 -9.29 -2.61
C ALA A 398 -19.68 -8.58 -1.26
N ILE A 399 -18.99 -9.23 -0.31
CA ILE A 399 -18.75 -8.64 1.01
C ILE A 399 -17.85 -7.41 0.94
N PRO A 400 -16.70 -7.42 0.23
CA PRO A 400 -15.88 -6.23 0.04
C PRO A 400 -16.63 -5.04 -0.57
N VAL A 401 -17.42 -5.27 -1.62
CA VAL A 401 -18.19 -4.18 -2.27
C VAL A 401 -19.21 -3.58 -1.31
N ILE A 402 -19.99 -4.42 -0.62
CA ILE A 402 -20.98 -3.95 0.37
C ILE A 402 -20.26 -3.18 1.51
N ALA A 403 -19.14 -3.68 2.00
CA ALA A 403 -18.38 -3.03 3.06
C ALA A 403 -17.89 -1.63 2.64
N VAL A 404 -17.38 -1.49 1.40
CA VAL A 404 -16.96 -0.18 0.86
C VAL A 404 -18.16 0.76 0.74
N VAL A 405 -19.28 0.33 0.16
CA VAL A 405 -20.49 1.16 -0.01
C VAL A 405 -21.02 1.64 1.35
N VAL A 406 -21.17 0.72 2.31
CA VAL A 406 -21.61 1.07 3.67
C VAL A 406 -20.61 1.99 4.35
N GLY A 407 -19.31 1.74 4.15
CA GLY A 407 -18.22 2.57 4.67
C GLY A 407 -18.28 4.00 4.14
N ILE A 408 -18.51 4.20 2.85
CA ILE A 408 -18.66 5.52 2.23
C ILE A 408 -19.84 6.27 2.85
N ILE A 409 -21.01 5.64 2.91
CA ILE A 409 -22.22 6.26 3.45
C ILE A 409 -22.03 6.61 4.93
N ALA A 410 -21.52 5.68 5.73
CA ALA A 410 -21.31 5.89 7.16
C ALA A 410 -20.28 6.99 7.45
N SER A 411 -19.14 7.01 6.74
CA SER A 411 -18.11 8.04 6.93
C SER A 411 -18.59 9.44 6.53
N TYR A 412 -19.36 9.52 5.44
CA TYR A 412 -20.01 10.77 5.03
C TYR A 412 -20.97 11.27 6.13
N LEU A 413 -21.89 10.44 6.60
CA LEU A 413 -22.87 10.80 7.61
C LEU A 413 -22.23 11.21 8.93
N PHE A 414 -21.22 10.48 9.40
CA PHE A 414 -20.53 10.84 10.63
C PHE A 414 -19.83 12.20 10.51
N ALA A 415 -19.02 12.42 9.50
CA ALA A 415 -18.27 13.66 9.37
C ALA A 415 -19.16 14.88 9.11
N SER A 416 -20.26 14.72 8.35
CA SER A 416 -21.25 15.78 8.13
C SER A 416 -22.12 16.07 9.36
N GLY A 417 -22.03 15.27 10.45
CA GLY A 417 -22.90 15.38 11.61
C GLY A 417 -24.35 15.01 11.32
N PHE A 418 -24.58 14.06 10.39
CA PHE A 418 -25.88 13.63 9.88
C PHE A 418 -26.65 14.72 9.12
N ASP A 419 -25.96 15.78 8.70
CA ASP A 419 -26.52 16.79 7.81
C ASP A 419 -26.07 16.56 6.36
N PHE A 420 -26.99 16.17 5.50
CA PHE A 420 -26.71 15.92 4.08
C PHE A 420 -26.35 17.19 3.30
N ASN A 421 -26.67 18.38 3.81
CA ASN A 421 -26.34 19.65 3.17
C ASN A 421 -24.88 20.05 3.43
N ASN A 422 -24.24 19.46 4.45
CA ASN A 422 -22.84 19.72 4.76
C ASN A 422 -21.91 18.82 3.90
N VAL A 423 -21.95 19.06 2.56
CA VAL A 423 -21.28 18.23 1.57
C VAL A 423 -19.76 18.22 1.77
N GLY A 424 -19.15 19.40 2.03
CA GLY A 424 -17.70 19.52 2.20
C GLY A 424 -17.18 18.65 3.35
N MET A 425 -17.85 18.67 4.52
CA MET A 425 -17.48 17.81 5.65
C MET A 425 -17.79 16.34 5.38
N GLY A 426 -18.87 16.03 4.64
CA GLY A 426 -19.18 14.66 4.23
C GLY A 426 -18.10 14.06 3.33
N LEU A 427 -17.63 14.81 2.33
CA LEU A 427 -16.55 14.42 1.44
C LEU A 427 -15.22 14.29 2.18
N TYR A 428 -14.93 15.22 3.09
CA TYR A 428 -13.78 15.10 4.01
C TYR A 428 -13.85 13.80 4.84
N GLY A 429 -15.04 13.40 5.28
CA GLY A 429 -15.28 12.15 5.99
C GLY A 429 -14.94 10.91 5.19
N ILE A 430 -15.23 10.88 3.89
CA ILE A 430 -14.85 9.77 3.00
C ILE A 430 -13.31 9.70 2.88
N GLY A 431 -12.67 10.85 2.67
CA GLY A 431 -11.21 10.93 2.61
C GLY A 431 -10.54 10.47 3.90
N ILE A 432 -11.02 10.95 5.06
CA ILE A 432 -10.45 10.57 6.36
C ILE A 432 -10.65 9.07 6.68
N ALA A 433 -11.73 8.46 6.17
CA ALA A 433 -11.92 7.02 6.28
C ALA A 433 -10.90 6.23 5.43
N ALA A 434 -10.57 6.72 4.22
CA ALA A 434 -9.51 6.16 3.40
C ALA A 434 -8.15 6.20 4.13
N VAL A 435 -7.82 7.33 4.75
CA VAL A 435 -6.62 7.47 5.60
C VAL A 435 -6.69 6.53 6.81
N GLY A 436 -7.86 6.39 7.43
CA GLY A 436 -8.10 5.44 8.53
C GLY A 436 -7.80 4.00 8.12
N MET A 437 -8.31 3.56 6.97
CA MET A 437 -8.01 2.23 6.42
C MET A 437 -6.51 2.05 6.19
N LEU A 438 -5.85 3.01 5.57
CA LEU A 438 -4.43 2.98 5.22
C LEU A 438 -3.49 3.27 6.40
N SER A 439 -4.00 3.67 7.57
CA SER A 439 -3.17 3.91 8.76
C SER A 439 -2.44 2.65 9.27
N THR A 440 -2.95 1.45 8.94
CA THR A 440 -2.30 0.17 9.24
C THR A 440 -1.34 -0.29 8.14
N LEU A 441 -1.13 0.50 7.06
CA LEU A 441 -0.41 0.06 5.86
C LEU A 441 0.99 -0.47 6.17
N GLY A 442 1.70 0.13 7.13
CA GLY A 442 3.05 -0.31 7.49
C GLY A 442 3.14 -1.79 7.86
N ILE A 443 2.19 -2.30 8.64
CA ILE A 443 2.12 -3.71 9.01
C ILE A 443 1.36 -4.55 7.97
N THR A 444 0.34 -4.00 7.34
CA THR A 444 -0.45 -4.73 6.32
C THR A 444 0.44 -5.07 5.11
N LEU A 445 1.22 -4.12 4.63
CA LEU A 445 2.16 -4.36 3.54
C LEU A 445 3.33 -5.27 3.96
N ALA A 446 3.66 -5.30 5.25
CA ALA A 446 4.63 -6.28 5.76
C ALA A 446 4.11 -7.71 5.64
N THR A 447 2.83 -7.95 5.89
CA THR A 447 2.19 -9.27 5.72
C THR A 447 2.02 -9.64 4.25
N ASP A 448 1.84 -8.66 3.40
CA ASP A 448 1.68 -8.83 1.97
C ASP A 448 3.01 -9.19 1.29
N ALA A 449 4.05 -8.39 1.49
CA ALA A 449 5.39 -8.64 0.96
C ALA A 449 6.06 -9.92 1.55
N TYR A 450 5.55 -10.42 2.66
CA TYR A 450 5.93 -11.73 3.20
C TYR A 450 5.64 -12.87 2.21
N GLY A 451 4.50 -12.82 1.51
CA GLY A 451 4.06 -13.87 0.58
C GLY A 451 5.12 -14.23 -0.47
N PRO A 452 5.48 -13.30 -1.35
CA PRO A 452 6.50 -13.54 -2.38
C PRO A 452 7.87 -13.96 -1.82
N ILE A 453 8.23 -13.51 -0.62
CA ILE A 453 9.48 -13.93 0.04
C ILE A 453 9.39 -15.40 0.46
N ALA A 454 8.25 -15.84 0.97
CA ALA A 454 8.03 -17.21 1.43
C ALA A 454 7.93 -18.19 0.25
N ASP A 455 7.23 -17.81 -0.81
CA ASP A 455 7.12 -18.55 -2.06
C ASP A 455 8.51 -18.78 -2.69
N ASN A 456 9.24 -17.74 -2.95
CA ASN A 456 10.61 -17.80 -3.44
C ASN A 456 11.56 -18.57 -2.51
N ALA A 457 11.29 -18.64 -1.21
CA ALA A 457 12.04 -19.49 -0.29
C ALA A 457 11.71 -20.97 -0.51
N GLY A 458 10.47 -21.31 -0.85
CA GLY A 458 10.05 -22.63 -1.27
C GLY A 458 10.76 -23.09 -2.53
N GLY A 459 10.73 -22.26 -3.57
CA GLY A 459 11.44 -22.52 -4.82
C GLY A 459 12.95 -22.68 -4.63
N ASN A 460 13.57 -21.83 -3.80
CA ASN A 460 15.01 -21.97 -3.49
C ASN A 460 15.30 -23.26 -2.73
N ALA A 461 14.44 -23.68 -1.80
CA ALA A 461 14.61 -24.92 -1.03
C ALA A 461 14.52 -26.16 -1.94
N GLU A 462 13.56 -26.19 -2.86
CA GLU A 462 13.38 -27.29 -3.81
C GLU A 462 14.54 -27.37 -4.80
N MET A 463 14.84 -26.30 -5.50
CA MET A 463 15.95 -26.23 -6.47
C MET A 463 17.31 -26.51 -5.85
N SER A 464 17.47 -26.31 -4.54
CA SER A 464 18.73 -26.58 -3.82
C SER A 464 18.80 -27.97 -3.19
N GLY A 465 17.73 -28.76 -3.27
CA GLY A 465 17.67 -30.11 -2.72
C GLY A 465 17.83 -30.19 -1.20
N LEU A 466 17.17 -29.26 -0.44
CA LEU A 466 17.32 -29.20 1.02
C LEU A 466 16.62 -30.32 1.79
N GLY A 467 15.89 -31.20 1.09
CA GLY A 467 15.19 -32.34 1.66
C GLY A 467 13.75 -32.04 2.12
N ALA A 468 12.97 -33.14 2.23
CA ALA A 468 11.51 -33.08 2.43
C ALA A 468 11.06 -32.33 3.71
N GLU A 469 11.83 -32.40 4.80
CA GLU A 469 11.48 -31.73 6.06
C GLU A 469 11.56 -30.19 5.94
N VAL A 470 12.56 -29.69 5.22
CA VAL A 470 12.71 -28.25 4.96
C VAL A 470 11.64 -27.80 3.99
N ARG A 471 11.39 -28.57 2.91
CA ARG A 471 10.35 -28.29 1.95
C ARG A 471 8.99 -28.20 2.63
N LYS A 472 8.63 -29.13 3.52
CA LYS A 472 7.38 -29.08 4.29
C LYS A 472 7.23 -27.78 5.11
N ARG A 473 8.33 -27.26 5.66
CA ARG A 473 8.31 -25.99 6.41
C ARG A 473 8.15 -24.79 5.47
N THR A 474 8.86 -24.79 4.34
CA THR A 474 8.72 -23.71 3.35
C THR A 474 7.35 -23.72 2.69
N ASP A 475 6.76 -24.90 2.38
CA ASP A 475 5.39 -25.02 1.89
C ASP A 475 4.35 -24.46 2.87
N ALA A 476 4.57 -24.67 4.18
CA ALA A 476 3.70 -24.09 5.19
C ALA A 476 3.81 -22.55 5.25
N LEU A 477 5.02 -22.00 5.04
CA LEU A 477 5.24 -20.56 4.92
C LEU A 477 4.64 -19.99 3.65
N ASP A 478 4.79 -20.68 2.52
CA ASP A 478 4.23 -20.31 1.22
C ASP A 478 2.70 -20.30 1.24
N SER A 479 2.07 -21.37 1.74
CA SER A 479 0.61 -21.44 1.87
C SER A 479 0.02 -20.30 2.75
N LEU A 480 0.76 -19.87 3.79
CA LEU A 480 0.44 -18.66 4.55
C LEU A 480 0.62 -17.42 3.68
N GLY A 481 1.70 -17.35 2.90
CA GLY A 481 2.04 -16.27 2.00
C GLY A 481 0.97 -16.03 0.94
N ASN A 482 0.49 -17.08 0.29
CA ASN A 482 -0.58 -17.02 -0.70
C ASN A 482 -1.88 -16.41 -0.13
N THR A 483 -2.23 -16.80 1.11
CA THR A 483 -3.39 -16.22 1.79
C THR A 483 -3.19 -14.75 2.14
N THR A 484 -2.01 -14.37 2.63
CA THR A 484 -1.72 -12.97 3.01
C THR A 484 -1.59 -12.06 1.78
N ALA A 485 -0.99 -12.54 0.69
CA ALA A 485 -0.92 -11.81 -0.57
C ALA A 485 -2.31 -11.57 -1.18
N ALA A 486 -3.21 -12.56 -1.11
CA ALA A 486 -4.61 -12.36 -1.53
C ALA A 486 -5.32 -11.32 -0.65
N THR A 487 -5.10 -11.35 0.67
CA THR A 487 -5.65 -10.37 1.61
C THR A 487 -5.13 -8.96 1.33
N GLY A 488 -3.83 -8.82 1.05
CA GLY A 488 -3.20 -7.56 0.66
C GLY A 488 -3.78 -6.98 -0.63
N LYS A 489 -4.02 -7.82 -1.65
CA LYS A 489 -4.69 -7.42 -2.90
C LYS A 489 -6.12 -6.92 -2.65
N GLY A 490 -6.90 -7.61 -1.81
CA GLY A 490 -8.23 -7.16 -1.41
C GLY A 490 -8.21 -5.82 -0.68
N PHE A 491 -7.27 -5.64 0.24
CA PHE A 491 -7.05 -4.37 0.94
C PHE A 491 -6.65 -3.24 -0.01
N ALA A 492 -5.75 -3.50 -0.96
CA ALA A 492 -5.32 -2.51 -1.96
C ALA A 492 -6.48 -2.03 -2.82
N ILE A 493 -7.36 -2.94 -3.28
CA ILE A 493 -8.54 -2.59 -4.09
C ILE A 493 -9.53 -1.77 -3.27
N GLY A 494 -9.80 -2.15 -2.01
CA GLY A 494 -10.73 -1.43 -1.14
C GLY A 494 -10.23 -0.02 -0.79
N SER A 495 -8.94 0.12 -0.48
CA SER A 495 -8.33 1.43 -0.19
C SER A 495 -8.27 2.32 -1.44
N ALA A 496 -7.97 1.74 -2.61
CA ALA A 496 -7.98 2.47 -3.88
C ALA A 496 -9.38 3.00 -4.24
N ALA A 497 -10.44 2.24 -3.96
CA ALA A 497 -11.82 2.69 -4.17
C ALA A 497 -12.17 3.91 -3.31
N LEU A 498 -11.84 3.90 -2.02
CA LEU A 498 -12.05 5.05 -1.13
C LEU A 498 -11.18 6.25 -1.53
N THR A 499 -9.91 6.01 -1.85
CA THR A 499 -8.97 7.06 -2.28
C THR A 499 -9.41 7.69 -3.61
N GLY A 500 -9.85 6.88 -4.58
CA GLY A 500 -10.33 7.37 -5.87
C GLY A 500 -11.55 8.28 -5.74
N LEU A 501 -12.48 7.95 -4.84
CA LEU A 501 -13.63 8.81 -4.53
C LEU A 501 -13.20 10.11 -3.85
N ALA A 502 -12.25 10.08 -2.93
CA ALA A 502 -11.72 11.29 -2.29
C ALA A 502 -11.00 12.19 -3.30
N LEU A 503 -10.21 11.62 -4.23
CA LEU A 503 -9.56 12.37 -5.31
C LEU A 503 -10.58 12.98 -6.27
N LEU A 504 -11.62 12.23 -6.66
CA LEU A 504 -12.71 12.75 -7.50
C LEU A 504 -13.46 13.89 -6.80
N ALA A 505 -13.73 13.75 -5.50
CA ALA A 505 -14.35 14.81 -4.70
C ALA A 505 -13.47 16.07 -4.64
N SER A 506 -12.15 15.91 -4.42
CA SER A 506 -11.22 17.05 -4.44
C SER A 506 -11.19 17.77 -5.79
N TYR A 507 -11.29 17.02 -6.89
CA TYR A 507 -11.35 17.59 -8.24
C TYR A 507 -12.65 18.37 -8.47
N ILE A 508 -13.79 17.87 -7.99
CA ILE A 508 -15.09 18.56 -8.09
C ILE A 508 -15.04 19.87 -7.29
N GLU A 509 -14.52 19.86 -6.06
CA GLU A 509 -14.39 21.08 -5.23
C GLU A 509 -13.50 22.14 -5.90
N GLU A 510 -12.42 21.74 -6.54
CA GLU A 510 -11.55 22.66 -7.28
C GLU A 510 -12.28 23.31 -8.45
N ILE A 511 -13.06 22.55 -9.25
CA ILE A 511 -13.87 23.09 -10.34
C ILE A 511 -14.91 24.07 -9.80
N LEU A 512 -15.61 23.72 -8.72
CA LEU A 512 -16.62 24.59 -8.12
C LEU A 512 -16.00 25.91 -7.63
N SER A 513 -14.81 25.87 -7.06
CA SER A 513 -14.09 27.07 -6.63
C SER A 513 -13.76 27.99 -7.81
N LEU A 514 -13.35 27.43 -8.95
CA LEU A 514 -13.07 28.18 -10.19
C LEU A 514 -14.32 28.81 -10.80
N ILE A 515 -15.46 28.12 -10.75
CA ILE A 515 -16.74 28.64 -11.24
C ILE A 515 -17.16 29.84 -10.39
N HIS A 516 -17.08 29.75 -9.06
CA HIS A 516 -17.43 30.86 -8.17
C HIS A 516 -16.51 32.09 -8.30
N ILE A 517 -15.24 31.90 -8.68
CA ILE A 517 -14.32 33.03 -8.97
C ILE A 517 -14.71 33.72 -10.28
N SER A 518 -15.27 33.00 -11.25
CA SER A 518 -15.62 33.55 -12.57
C SER A 518 -17.02 34.19 -12.64
N GLU A 519 -17.97 33.79 -11.79
CA GLU A 519 -19.35 34.32 -11.80
C GLU A 519 -19.51 35.79 -11.29
N PRO A 520 -18.80 36.25 -10.23
CA PRO A 520 -18.95 37.64 -9.79
C PRO A 520 -18.58 38.69 -10.84
N THR A 521 -17.67 38.35 -11.73
CA THR A 521 -17.24 39.24 -12.84
C THR A 521 -18.26 39.35 -13.96
N ARG A 522 -19.19 38.39 -14.13
CA ARG A 522 -20.26 38.43 -15.13
C ARG A 522 -21.51 39.17 -14.66
N LEU A 523 -21.79 39.17 -13.36
CA LEU A 523 -22.93 39.89 -12.79
C LEU A 523 -22.63 41.40 -12.53
N GLY A 524 -21.35 41.80 -12.56
CA GLY A 524 -20.93 43.20 -12.42
C GLY A 524 -20.87 43.98 -13.75
N MET A 525 -21.05 43.33 -14.89
CA MET A 525 -21.15 43.95 -16.20
C MET A 525 -22.59 44.11 -16.65
#